data_a4e6d68da0984b1622f69321d1d4a1c7
#
_entry.id   a4e6d68da0984b1622f69321d1d4a1c7
#
_cell.length_a   1.000
_cell.length_b   1.000
_cell.length_c   1.000
_cell.angle_alpha   90.00
_cell.angle_beta   90.00
_cell.angle_gamma   90.00
#
_symmetry.space_group_name_H-M   'P 1'
#
loop_
_entity.id
_entity.type
_entity.pdbx_description
1 polymer ?
#
loop_
_entity_poly.entity_id
_entity_poly.type
_entity_poly.pdbx_seq_one_letter_code
_entity_poly.pdbx_strand_id
1 'polypeptide(L)'
;MRRPCRRRGTQAPPRVHLIPRTTDPARTFWNRSKLRRVAPDMTNTARLSESDIKHFSASSTLSDNLQRVLVDLIELHLQGKQAHWNVVGTNFRDLHLQLDELVEFAREGSDTVAERMRALYAVPDGRSDTVAASTTLPHFPPYERSTADVVDLITVRVHAAVNTLRAVHDAVDEEDPTTADILHQLIDGLEKLAWLIASENRKV
;
A
#
# COMPACT_ATOMS: atom_id res chain seq x y z
N MET A 1 4.42 -14.66 -55.76
CA MET A 1 5.88 -14.54 -55.46
C MET A 1 6.09 -14.74 -53.97
N ARG A 2 6.56 -15.91 -53.55
CA ARG A 2 6.81 -16.29 -52.15
C ARG A 2 8.30 -16.01 -51.83
N ARG A 3 8.63 -15.25 -50.78
CA ARG A 3 10.01 -15.06 -50.33
C ARG A 3 10.36 -16.12 -49.26
N PRO A 4 11.56 -16.68 -49.24
CA PRO A 4 11.96 -17.73 -48.33
C PRO A 4 12.42 -17.23 -46.97
N CYS A 5 12.08 -18.05 -45.97
CA CYS A 5 12.42 -17.92 -44.54
C CYS A 5 13.93 -18.11 -44.30
N ARG A 6 14.64 -17.16 -43.73
CA ARG A 6 16.03 -17.31 -43.28
C ARG A 6 16.10 -17.99 -41.91
N ARG A 7 16.75 -19.14 -41.85
CA ARG A 7 17.14 -19.85 -40.63
C ARG A 7 18.24 -19.07 -39.90
N ARG A 8 18.05 -18.76 -38.63
CA ARG A 8 19.10 -18.24 -37.74
C ARG A 8 19.92 -19.41 -37.19
N GLY A 9 21.25 -19.29 -37.34
CA GLY A 9 22.24 -20.26 -36.84
C GLY A 9 22.34 -20.23 -35.33
N THR A 10 22.45 -21.41 -34.74
CA THR A 10 22.75 -21.66 -33.35
C THR A 10 24.22 -21.40 -33.07
N GLN A 11 24.56 -20.41 -32.22
CA GLN A 11 25.91 -20.22 -31.68
C GLN A 11 26.10 -21.14 -30.46
N ALA A 12 27.23 -21.86 -30.47
CA ALA A 12 27.68 -22.72 -29.38
C ALA A 12 28.26 -21.87 -28.22
N PRO A 13 28.13 -22.32 -26.94
CA PRO A 13 28.67 -21.60 -25.79
C PRO A 13 30.19 -21.66 -25.69
N PRO A 14 30.87 -20.67 -25.08
CA PRO A 14 32.29 -20.61 -24.95
C PRO A 14 32.83 -21.67 -23.97
N ARG A 15 34.01 -22.23 -24.32
CA ARG A 15 34.77 -23.21 -23.51
C ARG A 15 35.34 -22.54 -22.25
N VAL A 16 35.07 -23.16 -21.09
CA VAL A 16 35.68 -22.81 -19.81
C VAL A 16 37.09 -23.37 -19.76
N HIS A 17 38.10 -22.53 -19.59
CA HIS A 17 39.50 -22.92 -19.35
C HIS A 17 39.66 -23.36 -17.87
N LEU A 18 40.08 -24.63 -17.70
CA LEU A 18 40.48 -25.16 -16.41
C LEU A 18 41.90 -24.65 -16.04
N ILE A 19 42.01 -24.00 -14.89
CA ILE A 19 43.29 -23.57 -14.28
C ILE A 19 43.89 -24.75 -13.54
N PRO A 20 45.21 -25.04 -13.69
CA PRO A 20 45.87 -26.16 -13.01
C PRO A 20 46.08 -25.86 -11.52
N ARG A 21 45.82 -26.88 -10.69
CA ARG A 21 46.09 -26.86 -9.24
C ARG A 21 47.60 -26.81 -8.99
N THR A 22 48.07 -25.77 -8.32
CA THR A 22 49.40 -25.70 -7.73
C THR A 22 49.41 -26.48 -6.41
N THR A 23 50.35 -27.39 -6.28
CA THR A 23 50.69 -28.16 -5.07
C THR A 23 51.42 -27.27 -4.08
N ASP A 24 50.85 -27.05 -2.88
CA ASP A 24 51.50 -26.36 -1.78
C ASP A 24 52.16 -27.40 -0.83
N PRO A 25 53.47 -27.33 -0.55
CA PRO A 25 54.15 -28.17 0.43
C PRO A 25 54.40 -27.40 1.74
N ALA A 26 53.41 -27.36 2.62
CA ALA A 26 53.66 -26.95 4.01
C ALA A 26 52.75 -27.75 4.97
N ARG A 27 53.15 -29.05 5.19
CA ARG A 27 52.70 -29.81 6.34
C ARG A 27 53.40 -29.30 7.60
N THR A 28 52.85 -28.36 8.31
CA THR A 28 53.21 -28.05 9.68
C THR A 28 52.36 -28.89 10.65
N PHE A 29 53.09 -29.66 11.45
CA PHE A 29 52.62 -30.50 12.54
C PHE A 29 51.77 -29.71 13.54
N TRP A 30 50.45 -29.90 13.58
CA TRP A 30 49.60 -29.49 14.69
C TRP A 30 49.26 -30.67 15.55
N ASN A 31 49.77 -30.64 16.77
CA ASN A 31 49.58 -31.60 17.84
C ASN A 31 48.09 -31.74 18.21
N ARG A 32 47.50 -32.88 17.87
CA ARG A 32 46.08 -33.20 18.09
C ARG A 32 45.79 -33.74 19.50
N SER A 33 46.30 -33.11 20.54
CA SER A 33 45.92 -33.52 21.90
C SER A 33 45.59 -32.30 22.75
N LYS A 34 44.34 -32.16 23.10
CA LYS A 34 43.71 -31.27 24.08
C LYS A 34 42.88 -30.10 23.50
N LEU A 35 41.93 -30.39 22.61
CA LEU A 35 40.74 -29.57 22.51
C LEU A 35 39.53 -30.49 22.65
N ARG A 36 39.08 -30.73 23.90
CA ARG A 36 37.70 -31.14 24.16
C ARG A 36 36.83 -30.00 23.62
N ARG A 37 36.29 -30.14 22.42
CA ARG A 37 35.15 -29.34 21.97
C ARG A 37 33.99 -29.73 22.89
N VAL A 38 33.70 -28.89 23.87
CA VAL A 38 32.39 -28.87 24.48
C VAL A 38 31.48 -28.41 23.36
N ALA A 39 30.76 -29.34 22.73
CA ALA A 39 29.69 -28.98 21.82
C ALA A 39 28.68 -28.14 22.64
N PRO A 40 28.27 -26.97 22.17
CA PRO A 40 27.20 -26.25 22.83
C PRO A 40 26.00 -27.20 22.88
N ASP A 41 25.41 -27.32 24.05
CA ASP A 41 24.17 -28.08 24.23
C ASP A 41 23.06 -27.43 23.43
N MET A 42 22.82 -27.97 22.22
CA MET A 42 21.79 -27.49 21.28
C MET A 42 20.41 -28.02 21.64
N THR A 43 20.23 -28.65 22.82
CA THR A 43 18.97 -29.30 23.21
C THR A 43 18.01 -28.37 23.93
N ASN A 44 18.45 -27.13 24.26
CA ASN A 44 17.56 -26.14 24.87
C ASN A 44 17.11 -25.09 23.87
N THR A 45 16.44 -25.49 22.80
CA THR A 45 15.52 -24.61 22.09
C THR A 45 14.24 -24.55 22.91
N ALA A 46 14.20 -23.71 23.94
CA ALA A 46 12.94 -23.36 24.61
C ALA A 46 12.03 -22.81 23.48
N ARG A 47 11.05 -23.64 23.07
CA ARG A 47 9.98 -23.18 22.18
C ARG A 47 9.21 -22.16 23.01
N LEU A 48 9.31 -20.88 22.61
CA LEU A 48 8.41 -19.85 23.12
C LEU A 48 6.98 -20.36 22.89
N SER A 49 6.18 -20.45 23.94
CA SER A 49 4.75 -20.67 23.78
C SER A 49 4.11 -19.38 23.25
N GLU A 50 3.02 -19.49 22.53
CA GLU A 50 2.27 -18.32 22.04
C GLU A 50 1.87 -17.38 23.21
N SER A 51 1.66 -17.94 24.42
CA SER A 51 1.40 -17.19 25.65
C SER A 51 2.58 -16.35 26.16
N ASP A 52 3.82 -16.64 25.73
CA ASP A 52 5.02 -15.92 26.16
C ASP A 52 5.29 -14.68 25.28
N ILE A 53 4.56 -14.55 24.17
CA ILE A 53 4.69 -13.43 23.22
C ILE A 53 3.59 -12.43 23.52
N LYS A 54 3.99 -11.21 23.97
CA LYS A 54 3.05 -10.10 24.10
C LYS A 54 2.76 -9.53 22.72
N HIS A 55 1.49 -9.57 22.32
CA HIS A 55 1.01 -8.94 21.10
C HIS A 55 0.44 -7.55 21.42
N PHE A 56 0.74 -6.55 20.58
CA PHE A 56 0.00 -5.30 20.60
C PHE A 56 -1.39 -5.55 19.99
N SER A 57 -2.42 -5.06 20.63
CA SER A 57 -3.80 -5.15 20.16
C SER A 57 -4.45 -3.78 20.26
N ALA A 58 -5.13 -3.37 19.19
CA ALA A 58 -5.82 -2.09 19.16
C ALA A 58 -6.87 -1.98 20.27
N SER A 59 -6.94 -0.83 20.91
CA SER A 59 -8.08 -0.44 21.74
C SER A 59 -9.36 -0.31 20.89
N SER A 60 -10.52 -0.20 21.54
CA SER A 60 -11.75 0.15 20.82
C SER A 60 -11.65 1.51 20.16
N THR A 61 -11.00 2.48 20.80
CA THR A 61 -10.81 3.83 20.24
C THR A 61 -9.97 3.81 18.96
N LEU A 62 -8.82 3.11 18.97
CA LEU A 62 -7.99 2.96 17.76
C LEU A 62 -8.76 2.23 16.66
N SER A 63 -9.46 1.15 17.01
CA SER A 63 -10.29 0.40 16.07
C SER A 63 -11.37 1.27 15.42
N ASP A 64 -12.11 2.05 16.20
CA ASP A 64 -13.17 2.95 15.72
C ASP A 64 -12.60 4.08 14.85
N ASN A 65 -11.44 4.64 15.20
CA ASN A 65 -10.75 5.64 14.41
C ASN A 65 -10.32 5.10 13.04
N LEU A 66 -9.75 3.91 13.00
CA LEU A 66 -9.37 3.27 11.72
C LEU A 66 -10.58 2.87 10.89
N GLN A 67 -11.67 2.44 11.52
CA GLN A 67 -12.93 2.13 10.84
C GLN A 67 -13.51 3.35 10.12
N ARG A 68 -13.44 4.55 10.73
CA ARG A 68 -13.87 5.81 10.08
C ARG A 68 -13.02 6.13 8.85
N VAL A 69 -11.72 5.98 8.94
CA VAL A 69 -10.80 6.17 7.80
C VAL A 69 -11.10 5.17 6.68
N LEU A 70 -11.27 3.89 7.03
CA LEU A 70 -11.59 2.82 6.08
C LEU A 70 -12.85 3.13 5.27
N VAL A 71 -13.93 3.53 5.96
CA VAL A 71 -15.22 3.84 5.34
C VAL A 71 -15.08 4.99 4.34
N ASP A 72 -14.40 6.08 4.72
CA ASP A 72 -14.24 7.24 3.83
C ASP A 72 -13.34 6.94 2.63
N LEU A 73 -12.31 6.12 2.76
CA LEU A 73 -11.48 5.69 1.63
C LEU A 73 -12.26 4.79 0.66
N ILE A 74 -13.09 3.86 1.16
CA ILE A 74 -13.97 3.03 0.32
C ILE A 74 -14.96 3.91 -0.43
N GLU A 75 -15.61 4.85 0.24
CA GLU A 75 -16.58 5.75 -0.40
C GLU A 75 -15.90 6.67 -1.43
N LEU A 76 -14.70 7.17 -1.13
CA LEU A 76 -13.92 7.99 -2.07
C LEU A 76 -13.60 7.22 -3.35
N HIS A 77 -13.19 5.96 -3.23
CA HIS A 77 -12.97 5.06 -4.36
C HIS A 77 -14.25 4.90 -5.20
N LEU A 78 -15.40 4.63 -4.58
CA LEU A 78 -16.68 4.45 -5.28
C LEU A 78 -17.13 5.74 -5.99
N GLN A 79 -17.07 6.89 -5.31
CA GLN A 79 -17.46 8.18 -5.88
C GLN A 79 -16.47 8.65 -6.97
N GLY A 80 -15.17 8.39 -6.79
CA GLY A 80 -14.15 8.64 -7.82
C GLY A 80 -14.45 7.85 -9.09
N LYS A 81 -14.86 6.58 -8.96
CA LYS A 81 -15.22 5.75 -10.12
C LYS A 81 -16.53 6.17 -10.75
N GLN A 82 -17.51 6.61 -9.96
CA GLN A 82 -18.75 7.20 -10.47
C GLN A 82 -18.46 8.47 -11.30
N ALA A 83 -17.56 9.33 -10.81
CA ALA A 83 -17.12 10.52 -11.54
C ALA A 83 -16.40 10.14 -12.85
N HIS A 84 -15.47 9.21 -12.79
CA HIS A 84 -14.70 8.71 -13.93
C HIS A 84 -15.59 8.21 -15.08
N TRP A 85 -16.68 7.51 -14.78
CA TRP A 85 -17.61 7.02 -15.80
C TRP A 85 -18.49 8.12 -16.42
N ASN A 86 -18.76 9.18 -15.69
CA ASN A 86 -19.81 10.16 -16.03
C ASN A 86 -19.25 11.57 -16.32
N VAL A 87 -17.93 11.76 -16.33
CA VAL A 87 -17.31 13.03 -16.72
C VAL A 87 -17.39 13.23 -18.23
N VAL A 88 -17.74 14.45 -18.66
CA VAL A 88 -17.78 14.86 -20.07
C VAL A 88 -17.26 16.29 -20.23
N GLY A 89 -16.71 16.64 -21.40
CA GLY A 89 -16.34 18.00 -21.73
C GLY A 89 -14.87 18.20 -22.10
N THR A 90 -14.40 19.45 -21.96
CA THR A 90 -13.02 19.83 -22.27
C THR A 90 -12.06 19.16 -21.30
N ASN A 91 -10.88 18.70 -21.78
CA ASN A 91 -9.89 17.94 -21.01
C ASN A 91 -10.41 16.63 -20.42
N PHE A 92 -11.49 16.08 -21.00
CA PHE A 92 -12.08 14.80 -20.57
C PHE A 92 -11.01 13.73 -20.33
N ARG A 93 -10.11 13.52 -21.29
CA ARG A 93 -9.13 12.42 -21.21
C ARG A 93 -8.19 12.57 -20.02
N ASP A 94 -7.69 13.78 -19.78
CA ASP A 94 -6.70 14.00 -18.72
C ASP A 94 -7.34 13.86 -17.34
N LEU A 95 -8.52 14.45 -17.14
CA LEU A 95 -9.28 14.29 -15.89
C LEU A 95 -9.72 12.83 -15.65
N HIS A 96 -10.17 12.15 -16.70
CA HIS A 96 -10.55 10.73 -16.63
C HIS A 96 -9.40 9.86 -16.15
N LEU A 97 -8.16 10.10 -16.59
CA LEU A 97 -6.97 9.39 -16.12
C LEU A 97 -6.57 9.78 -14.68
N GLN A 98 -6.67 11.06 -14.32
CA GLN A 98 -6.42 11.51 -12.94
C GLN A 98 -7.42 10.89 -11.95
N LEU A 99 -8.67 10.71 -12.37
CA LEU A 99 -9.67 10.02 -11.55
C LEU A 99 -9.33 8.54 -11.34
N ASP A 100 -8.74 7.86 -12.33
CA ASP A 100 -8.24 6.50 -12.14
C ASP A 100 -7.09 6.44 -11.11
N GLU A 101 -6.16 7.40 -11.15
CA GLU A 101 -5.09 7.51 -10.15
C GLU A 101 -5.65 7.70 -8.73
N LEU A 102 -6.65 8.58 -8.56
CA LEU A 102 -7.33 8.79 -7.29
C LEU A 102 -8.04 7.50 -6.80
N VAL A 103 -8.75 6.84 -7.70
CA VAL A 103 -9.49 5.61 -7.42
C VAL A 103 -8.55 4.51 -6.94
N GLU A 104 -7.42 4.31 -7.64
CA GLU A 104 -6.45 3.30 -7.25
C GLU A 104 -5.80 3.62 -5.91
N PHE A 105 -5.40 4.88 -5.69
CA PHE A 105 -4.82 5.33 -4.43
C PHE A 105 -5.79 5.11 -3.24
N ALA A 106 -7.06 5.48 -3.40
CA ALA A 106 -8.07 5.31 -2.35
C ALA A 106 -8.37 3.82 -2.08
N ARG A 107 -8.37 2.98 -3.13
CA ARG A 107 -8.56 1.54 -3.04
C ARG A 107 -7.41 0.85 -2.31
N GLU A 108 -6.16 1.13 -2.72
CA GLU A 108 -4.97 0.61 -2.05
C GLU A 108 -4.86 1.10 -0.60
N GLY A 109 -5.21 2.37 -0.36
CA GLY A 109 -5.26 2.94 0.98
C GLY A 109 -6.28 2.26 1.89
N SER A 110 -7.47 1.95 1.37
CA SER A 110 -8.51 1.23 2.12
C SER A 110 -8.06 -0.19 2.49
N ASP A 111 -7.40 -0.89 1.58
CA ASP A 111 -6.85 -2.23 1.82
C ASP A 111 -5.76 -2.18 2.90
N THR A 112 -4.82 -1.23 2.78
CA THR A 112 -3.75 -1.01 3.76
C THR A 112 -4.32 -0.77 5.17
N VAL A 113 -5.36 0.06 5.31
CA VAL A 113 -6.00 0.33 6.60
C VAL A 113 -6.71 -0.91 7.13
N ALA A 114 -7.46 -1.63 6.29
CA ALA A 114 -8.16 -2.85 6.67
C ALA A 114 -7.18 -3.94 7.13
N GLU A 115 -6.08 -4.17 6.40
CA GLU A 115 -5.03 -5.13 6.76
C GLU A 115 -4.31 -4.70 8.05
N ARG A 116 -4.04 -3.38 8.23
CA ARG A 116 -3.49 -2.88 9.49
C ARG A 116 -4.42 -3.16 10.67
N MET A 117 -5.72 -2.92 10.53
CA MET A 117 -6.71 -3.29 11.55
C MET A 117 -6.61 -4.79 11.89
N ARG A 118 -6.52 -5.68 10.88
CA ARG A 118 -6.35 -7.12 11.10
C ARG A 118 -5.06 -7.47 11.83
N ALA A 119 -3.96 -6.82 11.47
CA ALA A 119 -2.66 -7.01 12.15
C ALA A 119 -2.71 -6.59 13.62
N LEU A 120 -3.61 -5.66 13.97
CA LEU A 120 -3.86 -5.18 15.34
C LEU A 120 -5.03 -5.91 16.04
N TYR A 121 -5.46 -7.03 15.52
CA TYR A 121 -6.57 -7.86 16.05
C TYR A 121 -7.94 -7.17 16.03
N ALA A 122 -8.10 -6.04 15.34
CA ALA A 122 -9.40 -5.43 15.07
C ALA A 122 -10.08 -6.08 13.85
N VAL A 123 -11.39 -5.87 13.71
CA VAL A 123 -12.19 -6.40 12.60
C VAL A 123 -12.71 -5.26 11.74
N PRO A 124 -12.16 -5.05 10.52
CA PRO A 124 -12.66 -4.03 9.61
C PRO A 124 -14.05 -4.39 9.06
N ASP A 125 -14.91 -3.39 8.86
CA ASP A 125 -16.21 -3.53 8.23
C ASP A 125 -16.31 -2.62 6.99
N GLY A 126 -16.09 -3.20 5.81
CA GLY A 126 -16.18 -2.53 4.50
C GLY A 126 -17.47 -2.88 3.74
N ARG A 127 -18.51 -3.40 4.40
CA ARG A 127 -19.79 -3.70 3.72
C ARG A 127 -20.44 -2.43 3.21
N SER A 128 -21.14 -2.56 2.08
CA SER A 128 -21.74 -1.41 1.39
C SER A 128 -22.79 -0.67 2.25
N ASP A 129 -23.56 -1.37 3.08
CA ASP A 129 -24.51 -0.79 4.01
C ASP A 129 -23.81 0.00 5.14
N THR A 130 -22.70 -0.51 5.67
CA THR A 130 -21.88 0.18 6.66
C THR A 130 -21.24 1.43 6.06
N VAL A 131 -20.65 1.32 4.87
CA VAL A 131 -20.04 2.45 4.16
C VAL A 131 -21.06 3.54 3.89
N ALA A 132 -22.22 3.21 3.33
CA ALA A 132 -23.28 4.17 3.02
C ALA A 132 -23.85 4.87 4.27
N ALA A 133 -23.90 4.16 5.42
CA ALA A 133 -24.44 4.71 6.67
C ALA A 133 -23.45 5.58 7.46
N SER A 134 -22.12 5.39 7.26
CA SER A 134 -21.10 5.92 8.17
C SER A 134 -20.12 6.89 7.51
N THR A 135 -20.09 7.00 6.17
CA THR A 135 -19.20 7.92 5.46
C THR A 135 -19.45 9.38 5.81
N THR A 136 -18.38 10.16 5.91
CA THR A 136 -18.44 11.63 6.06
C THR A 136 -18.48 12.35 4.72
N LEU A 137 -18.23 11.64 3.61
CA LEU A 137 -18.21 12.23 2.28
C LEU A 137 -19.61 12.66 1.83
N PRO A 138 -19.76 13.87 1.25
CA PRO A 138 -21.04 14.28 0.65
C PRO A 138 -21.44 13.33 -0.48
N HIS A 139 -22.74 13.08 -0.65
CA HIS A 139 -23.23 12.27 -1.76
C HIS A 139 -22.80 12.81 -3.13
N PHE A 140 -22.36 11.93 -4.02
CA PHE A 140 -22.05 12.31 -5.40
C PHE A 140 -23.37 12.45 -6.21
N PRO A 141 -23.55 13.56 -6.97
CA PRO A 141 -24.76 13.74 -7.74
C PRO A 141 -24.84 12.74 -8.93
N PRO A 142 -26.06 12.31 -9.32
CA PRO A 142 -26.25 11.40 -10.44
C PRO A 142 -26.03 12.09 -11.80
N TYR A 143 -25.98 11.28 -12.86
CA TYR A 143 -25.87 11.65 -14.28
C TYR A 143 -24.52 12.19 -14.70
N GLU A 144 -24.40 12.50 -15.99
CA GLU A 144 -23.20 13.12 -16.57
C GLU A 144 -22.91 14.48 -15.94
N ARG A 145 -21.62 14.80 -15.77
CA ARG A 145 -21.15 16.06 -15.21
C ARG A 145 -20.04 16.65 -16.07
N SER A 146 -20.03 17.96 -16.16
CA SER A 146 -18.93 18.66 -16.83
C SER A 146 -17.61 18.41 -16.11
N THR A 147 -16.50 18.48 -16.84
CA THR A 147 -15.15 18.40 -16.24
C THR A 147 -14.99 19.41 -15.11
N ALA A 148 -15.48 20.64 -15.27
CA ALA A 148 -15.41 21.67 -14.22
C ALA A 148 -16.17 21.26 -12.94
N ASP A 149 -17.41 20.76 -13.09
CA ASP A 149 -18.20 20.27 -11.95
C ASP A 149 -17.50 19.10 -11.25
N VAL A 150 -16.94 18.14 -12.02
CA VAL A 150 -16.27 16.97 -11.47
C VAL A 150 -15.02 17.36 -10.67
N VAL A 151 -14.23 18.31 -11.18
CA VAL A 151 -13.05 18.84 -10.45
C VAL A 151 -13.46 19.38 -9.08
N ASP A 152 -14.48 20.23 -9.01
CA ASP A 152 -14.94 20.83 -7.75
C ASP A 152 -15.53 19.76 -6.81
N LEU A 153 -16.38 18.88 -7.34
CA LEU A 153 -17.04 17.82 -6.58
C LEU A 153 -16.03 16.83 -5.98
N ILE A 154 -15.06 16.39 -6.74
CA ILE A 154 -14.06 15.42 -6.28
C ILE A 154 -13.08 16.07 -5.31
N THR A 155 -12.63 17.30 -5.57
CA THR A 155 -11.73 18.02 -4.66
C THR A 155 -12.33 18.14 -3.26
N VAL A 156 -13.61 18.49 -3.15
CA VAL A 156 -14.33 18.57 -1.86
C VAL A 156 -14.33 17.21 -1.14
N ARG A 157 -14.50 16.11 -1.86
CA ARG A 157 -14.53 14.74 -1.29
C ARG A 157 -13.18 14.26 -0.82
N VAL A 158 -12.15 14.54 -1.60
CA VAL A 158 -10.76 14.24 -1.17
C VAL A 158 -10.44 15.01 0.12
N HIS A 159 -10.80 16.29 0.20
CA HIS A 159 -10.59 17.06 1.44
C HIS A 159 -11.43 16.54 2.61
N ALA A 160 -12.66 16.05 2.37
CA ALA A 160 -13.46 15.43 3.44
C ALA A 160 -12.75 14.17 3.99
N ALA A 161 -12.26 13.30 3.13
CA ALA A 161 -11.48 12.13 3.55
C ALA A 161 -10.21 12.54 4.31
N VAL A 162 -9.45 13.53 3.80
CA VAL A 162 -8.25 14.07 4.49
C VAL A 162 -8.62 14.62 5.87
N ASN A 163 -9.74 15.31 6.01
CA ASN A 163 -10.19 15.84 7.30
C ASN A 163 -10.48 14.70 8.29
N THR A 164 -11.06 13.58 7.84
CA THR A 164 -11.25 12.40 8.70
C THR A 164 -9.92 11.82 9.16
N LEU A 165 -8.94 11.64 8.24
CA LEU A 165 -7.60 11.17 8.61
C LEU A 165 -6.93 12.10 9.64
N ARG A 166 -6.95 13.42 9.40
CA ARG A 166 -6.38 14.42 10.31
C ARG A 166 -7.08 14.45 11.67
N ALA A 167 -8.40 14.28 11.70
CA ALA A 167 -9.19 14.30 12.93
C ALA A 167 -8.89 13.11 13.87
N VAL A 168 -8.46 11.97 13.34
CA VAL A 168 -8.13 10.79 14.13
C VAL A 168 -6.63 10.67 14.42
N HIS A 169 -5.78 11.41 13.69
CA HIS A 169 -4.33 11.24 13.66
C HIS A 169 -3.69 11.27 15.07
N ASP A 170 -3.95 12.31 15.86
CA ASP A 170 -3.28 12.49 17.14
C ASP A 170 -3.60 11.35 18.12
N ALA A 171 -4.86 10.91 18.16
CA ALA A 171 -5.26 9.77 18.99
C ALA A 171 -4.66 8.44 18.51
N VAL A 172 -4.47 8.29 17.20
CA VAL A 172 -3.81 7.11 16.61
C VAL A 172 -2.33 7.13 16.92
N ASP A 173 -1.64 8.29 16.82
CA ASP A 173 -0.21 8.45 17.09
C ASP A 173 0.12 8.19 18.57
N GLU A 174 -0.74 8.63 19.47
CA GLU A 174 -0.57 8.38 20.90
C GLU A 174 -0.59 6.90 21.27
N GLU A 175 -1.42 6.09 20.58
CA GLU A 175 -1.56 4.67 20.86
C GLU A 175 -0.64 3.80 20.01
N ASP A 176 -0.52 4.10 18.70
CA ASP A 176 0.26 3.31 17.75
C ASP A 176 0.93 4.19 16.67
N PRO A 177 2.14 4.69 16.92
CA PRO A 177 2.89 5.51 15.95
C PRO A 177 3.10 4.86 14.60
N THR A 178 3.20 3.51 14.55
CA THR A 178 3.33 2.78 13.27
C THR A 178 2.09 2.95 12.38
N THR A 179 0.91 3.00 12.98
CA THR A 179 -0.34 3.29 12.26
C THR A 179 -0.42 4.77 11.87
N ALA A 180 0.07 5.69 12.71
CA ALA A 180 0.14 7.10 12.36
C ALA A 180 1.01 7.37 11.11
N ASP A 181 2.10 6.63 10.93
CA ASP A 181 2.93 6.71 9.71
C ASP A 181 2.15 6.30 8.44
N ILE A 182 1.23 5.35 8.54
CA ILE A 182 0.32 4.99 7.45
C ILE A 182 -0.63 6.16 7.15
N LEU A 183 -1.20 6.79 8.18
CA LEU A 183 -2.07 7.96 8.00
C LEU A 183 -1.32 9.13 7.36
N HIS A 184 -0.06 9.39 7.73
CA HIS A 184 0.77 10.42 7.10
C HIS A 184 0.91 10.21 5.59
N GLN A 185 1.21 8.97 5.16
CA GLN A 185 1.34 8.65 3.74
C GLN A 185 0.02 8.85 2.97
N LEU A 186 -1.10 8.46 3.57
CA LEU A 186 -2.42 8.65 2.98
C LEU A 186 -2.81 10.14 2.88
N ILE A 187 -2.52 10.93 3.91
CA ILE A 187 -2.78 12.39 3.90
C ILE A 187 -1.94 13.06 2.80
N ASP A 188 -0.63 12.82 2.76
CA ASP A 188 0.27 13.42 1.75
C ASP A 188 -0.19 13.09 0.32
N GLY A 189 -0.49 11.81 0.05
CA GLY A 189 -0.93 11.36 -1.27
C GLY A 189 -2.28 11.96 -1.68
N LEU A 190 -3.27 11.98 -0.78
CA LEU A 190 -4.58 12.56 -1.06
C LEU A 190 -4.51 14.08 -1.27
N GLU A 191 -3.74 14.81 -0.47
CA GLU A 191 -3.55 16.25 -0.64
C GLU A 191 -2.87 16.60 -1.95
N LYS A 192 -1.87 15.80 -2.36
CA LYS A 192 -1.24 15.92 -3.67
C LYS A 192 -2.25 15.71 -4.80
N LEU A 193 -3.07 14.65 -4.73
CA LEU A 193 -4.10 14.37 -5.74
C LEU A 193 -5.17 15.47 -5.77
N ALA A 194 -5.60 15.98 -4.61
CA ALA A 194 -6.52 17.12 -4.54
C ALA A 194 -5.95 18.35 -5.23
N TRP A 195 -4.66 18.67 -4.99
CA TRP A 195 -3.99 19.78 -5.64
C TRP A 195 -3.91 19.61 -7.15
N LEU A 196 -3.55 18.44 -7.64
CA LEU A 196 -3.47 18.15 -9.08
C LEU A 196 -4.83 18.32 -9.75
N ILE A 197 -5.89 17.71 -9.20
CA ILE A 197 -7.24 17.80 -9.74
C ILE A 197 -7.77 19.25 -9.68
N ALA A 198 -7.63 19.92 -8.55
CA ALA A 198 -8.12 21.30 -8.38
C ALA A 198 -7.43 22.31 -9.33
N SER A 199 -6.20 22.00 -9.76
CA SER A 199 -5.45 22.87 -10.67
C SER A 199 -6.09 22.98 -12.05
N GLU A 200 -6.94 22.04 -12.47
CA GLU A 200 -7.68 22.07 -13.75
C GLU A 200 -8.67 23.25 -13.82
N ASN A 201 -9.28 23.64 -12.70
CA ASN A 201 -10.26 24.76 -12.63
C ASN A 201 -9.63 26.08 -12.18
N ARG A 202 -8.32 26.09 -11.88
CA ARG A 202 -7.67 27.28 -11.34
C ARG A 202 -7.54 28.37 -12.42
N LYS A 203 -8.17 29.53 -12.19
CA LYS A 203 -7.98 30.73 -13.02
C LYS A 203 -6.75 31.49 -12.54
N VAL A 204 -5.91 31.88 -13.46
CA VAL A 204 -4.68 32.69 -13.23
C VAL A 204 -5.01 34.16 -13.51
#